data_4538f02b4e6f1ee96524bb486c639bbd
#
_entry.id   4538f02b4e6f1ee96524bb486c639bbd
#
_cell.length_a   1.000
_cell.length_b   1.000
_cell.length_c   1.000
_cell.angle_alpha   90.00
_cell.angle_beta   90.00
_cell.angle_gamma   90.00
#
_symmetry.space_group_name_H-M   'P 1'
#
loop_
_entity.id
_entity.type
_entity.pdbx_description
1 polymer ?
#
loop_
_entity_poly.entity_id
_entity_poly.type
_entity_poly.pdbx_seq_one_letter_code
_entity_poly.pdbx_strand_id
1 'polypeptide(L)'
;MRSILVLLHRYIGLATAIFLFLAGITGSILAFHHELDEWLNPEFYHTTSEGPVLAPGTLVERVEQANPRMQVWYMEFPSEPGHAALMALVPRDDPATGKPYDERPVVHYLDAVTGEPVGTRYWGECCFSRKN
;
A
#
# COMPACT_ATOMS: atom_id res chain seq x y z
N MET A 1 3.94 -18.69 -50.87
CA MET A 1 3.38 -19.03 -49.53
C MET A 1 4.44 -19.00 -48.43
N ARG A 2 5.58 -19.70 -48.57
CA ARG A 2 6.66 -19.73 -47.51
C ARG A 2 7.16 -18.34 -47.10
N SER A 3 7.36 -17.43 -48.05
CA SER A 3 7.84 -16.05 -47.78
C SER A 3 6.85 -15.21 -46.96
N ILE A 4 5.55 -15.38 -47.19
CA ILE A 4 4.50 -14.67 -46.46
C ILE A 4 4.44 -15.17 -45.00
N LEU A 5 4.56 -16.46 -44.78
CA LEU A 5 4.58 -17.05 -43.44
C LEU A 5 5.80 -16.57 -42.64
N VAL A 6 6.97 -16.52 -43.25
CA VAL A 6 8.18 -16.00 -42.61
C VAL A 6 8.04 -14.52 -42.27
N LEU A 7 7.46 -13.70 -43.17
CA LEU A 7 7.24 -12.29 -42.94
C LEU A 7 6.25 -12.05 -41.79
N LEU A 8 5.13 -12.80 -41.80
CA LEU A 8 4.11 -12.74 -40.76
C LEU A 8 4.69 -13.13 -39.40
N HIS A 9 5.41 -14.24 -39.32
CA HIS A 9 6.08 -14.70 -38.09
C HIS A 9 7.05 -13.65 -37.55
N ARG A 10 7.82 -13.01 -38.43
CA ARG A 10 8.78 -11.95 -38.05
C ARG A 10 8.09 -10.74 -37.40
N TYR A 11 7.00 -10.25 -38.01
CA TYR A 11 6.32 -9.06 -37.49
C TYR A 11 5.50 -9.37 -36.22
N ILE A 12 4.82 -10.52 -36.18
CA ILE A 12 4.11 -10.95 -34.97
C ILE A 12 5.12 -11.18 -33.84
N GLY A 13 6.23 -11.87 -34.12
CA GLY A 13 7.28 -12.09 -33.12
C GLY A 13 7.87 -10.81 -32.57
N LEU A 14 8.12 -9.83 -33.43
CA LEU A 14 8.64 -8.53 -33.02
C LEU A 14 7.62 -7.74 -32.16
N ALA A 15 6.37 -7.72 -32.56
CA ALA A 15 5.29 -7.08 -31.79
C ALA A 15 5.12 -7.72 -30.41
N THR A 16 5.13 -9.06 -30.36
CA THR A 16 5.04 -9.82 -29.10
C THR A 16 6.25 -9.55 -28.22
N ALA A 17 7.46 -9.49 -28.78
CA ALA A 17 8.68 -9.20 -28.02
C ALA A 17 8.63 -7.79 -27.37
N ILE A 18 8.17 -6.77 -28.10
CA ILE A 18 8.01 -5.42 -27.57
C ILE A 18 6.96 -5.42 -26.44
N PHE A 19 5.82 -6.08 -26.64
CA PHE A 19 4.78 -6.19 -25.62
C PHE A 19 5.31 -6.86 -24.35
N LEU A 20 5.99 -8.00 -24.47
CA LEU A 20 6.56 -8.71 -23.33
C LEU A 20 7.65 -7.90 -22.61
N PHE A 21 8.46 -7.15 -23.35
CA PHE A 21 9.45 -6.25 -22.78
C PHE A 21 8.82 -5.17 -21.93
N LEU A 22 7.79 -4.49 -22.43
CA LEU A 22 7.05 -3.47 -21.69
C LEU A 22 6.34 -4.07 -20.47
N ALA A 23 5.68 -5.23 -20.63
CA ALA A 23 5.03 -5.93 -19.53
C ALA A 23 6.03 -6.36 -18.44
N GLY A 24 7.24 -6.79 -18.83
CA GLY A 24 8.30 -7.14 -17.91
C GLY A 24 8.79 -5.95 -17.09
N ILE A 25 9.02 -4.81 -17.73
CA ILE A 25 9.43 -3.58 -17.02
C ILE A 25 8.36 -3.12 -16.05
N THR A 26 7.12 -3.02 -16.51
CA THR A 26 6.01 -2.56 -15.65
C THR A 26 5.74 -3.53 -14.50
N GLY A 27 5.81 -4.83 -14.76
CA GLY A 27 5.69 -5.86 -13.72
C GLY A 27 6.82 -5.80 -12.70
N SER A 28 8.05 -5.52 -13.12
CA SER A 28 9.18 -5.35 -12.21
C SER A 28 9.00 -4.13 -11.31
N ILE A 29 8.59 -3.00 -11.85
CA ILE A 29 8.31 -1.79 -11.05
C ILE A 29 7.20 -2.07 -10.03
N LEU A 30 6.15 -2.79 -10.44
CA LEU A 30 5.06 -3.14 -9.54
C LEU A 30 5.50 -4.14 -8.46
N ALA A 31 6.37 -5.08 -8.78
CA ALA A 31 6.89 -6.05 -7.81
C ALA A 31 7.74 -5.39 -6.71
N PHE A 32 8.50 -4.36 -7.05
CA PHE A 32 9.38 -3.63 -6.13
C PHE A 32 8.80 -2.29 -5.66
N HIS A 33 7.48 -2.09 -5.79
CA HIS A 33 6.86 -0.80 -5.44
C HIS A 33 6.98 -0.48 -3.94
N HIS A 34 6.93 -1.49 -3.08
CA HIS A 34 7.04 -1.32 -1.63
C HIS A 34 8.44 -0.86 -1.22
N GLU A 35 9.46 -1.53 -1.71
CA GLU A 35 10.86 -1.19 -1.46
C GLU A 35 11.23 0.20 -2.03
N LEU A 36 10.67 0.52 -3.19
CA LEU A 36 10.84 1.84 -3.79
C LEU A 36 10.15 2.94 -2.96
N ASP A 37 8.94 2.67 -2.45
CA ASP A 37 8.23 3.63 -1.61
C ASP A 37 8.92 3.82 -0.26
N GLU A 38 9.41 2.75 0.37
CA GLU A 38 10.21 2.82 1.59
C GLU A 38 11.51 3.61 1.38
N TRP A 39 12.20 3.40 0.27
CA TRP A 39 13.41 4.14 -0.07
C TRP A 39 13.16 5.64 -0.31
N LEU A 40 12.01 5.99 -0.91
CA LEU A 40 11.63 7.37 -1.19
C LEU A 40 11.07 8.10 0.05
N ASN A 41 10.47 7.36 0.99
CA ASN A 41 9.76 7.91 2.14
C ASN A 41 10.08 7.13 3.44
N PRO A 42 11.34 7.01 3.83
CA PRO A 42 11.76 6.20 4.97
C PRO A 42 11.08 6.62 6.28
N GLU A 43 10.67 7.87 6.39
CA GLU A 43 9.99 8.40 7.56
C GLU A 43 8.62 7.79 7.86
N PHE A 44 7.99 7.10 6.90
CA PHE A 44 6.73 6.40 7.13
C PHE A 44 6.96 4.96 7.59
N TYR A 45 8.09 4.39 7.25
CA TYR A 45 8.38 2.97 7.45
C TYR A 45 9.25 2.69 8.68
N HIS A 46 10.07 3.65 9.12
CA HIS A 46 10.98 3.44 10.23
C HIS A 46 10.52 4.09 11.52
N THR A 47 10.66 3.35 12.61
CA THR A 47 10.38 3.80 13.98
C THR A 47 11.62 3.63 14.84
N THR A 48 11.73 4.46 15.89
CA THR A 48 12.89 4.41 16.81
C THR A 48 12.52 3.81 18.17
N SER A 49 11.29 3.38 18.37
CA SER A 49 10.82 2.84 19.62
C SER A 49 11.35 1.43 19.87
N GLU A 50 11.88 1.21 21.05
CA GLU A 50 12.35 -0.10 21.51
C GLU A 50 11.35 -0.70 22.49
N GLY A 51 11.03 -1.98 22.31
CA GLY A 51 10.15 -2.69 23.23
C GLY A 51 9.31 -3.78 22.56
N PRO A 52 8.47 -4.44 23.33
CA PRO A 52 7.57 -5.44 22.78
C PRO A 52 6.49 -4.78 21.93
N VAL A 53 6.24 -5.36 20.78
CA VAL A 53 5.17 -4.93 19.87
C VAL A 53 3.80 -5.17 20.53
N LEU A 54 2.91 -4.20 20.42
CA LEU A 54 1.54 -4.31 20.92
C LEU A 54 0.78 -5.42 20.19
N ALA A 55 -0.16 -6.04 20.90
CA ALA A 55 -1.01 -7.03 20.27
C ALA A 55 -1.83 -6.42 19.11
N PRO A 56 -2.03 -7.15 18.01
CA PRO A 56 -2.76 -6.65 16.85
C PRO A 56 -4.13 -6.05 17.19
N GLY A 57 -4.91 -6.74 18.02
CA GLY A 57 -6.21 -6.28 18.46
C GLY A 57 -6.16 -4.94 19.21
N THR A 58 -5.15 -4.73 20.05
CA THR A 58 -4.98 -3.45 20.77
C THR A 58 -4.68 -2.28 19.83
N LEU A 59 -3.88 -2.53 18.79
CA LEU A 59 -3.59 -1.50 17.77
C LEU A 59 -4.84 -1.16 16.96
N VAL A 60 -5.60 -2.18 16.54
CA VAL A 60 -6.86 -1.99 15.81
C VAL A 60 -7.84 -1.17 16.65
N GLU A 61 -8.06 -1.57 17.92
CA GLU A 61 -8.97 -0.87 18.84
C GLU A 61 -8.58 0.62 19.01
N ARG A 62 -7.30 0.92 19.20
CA ARG A 62 -6.81 2.30 19.32
C ARG A 62 -7.10 3.13 18.08
N VAL A 63 -6.79 2.57 16.90
CA VAL A 63 -6.99 3.27 15.63
C VAL A 63 -8.47 3.49 15.35
N GLU A 64 -9.32 2.52 15.60
CA GLU A 64 -10.76 2.65 15.42
C GLU A 64 -11.42 3.60 16.43
N GLN A 65 -10.94 3.62 17.68
CA GLN A 65 -11.39 4.61 18.68
C GLN A 65 -11.02 6.04 18.27
N ALA A 66 -9.84 6.23 17.68
CA ALA A 66 -9.40 7.53 17.16
C ALA A 66 -10.17 7.93 15.88
N ASN A 67 -10.72 6.95 15.14
CA ASN A 67 -11.42 7.16 13.87
C ASN A 67 -12.80 6.47 13.88
N PRO A 68 -13.79 6.95 14.63
CA PRO A 68 -15.04 6.21 14.89
C PRO A 68 -15.90 5.95 13.65
N ARG A 69 -15.71 6.73 12.56
CA ARG A 69 -16.40 6.54 11.26
C ARG A 69 -15.66 5.64 10.29
N MET A 70 -14.46 5.16 10.70
CA MET A 70 -13.63 4.29 9.89
C MET A 70 -13.53 2.92 10.55
N GLN A 71 -13.16 1.93 9.76
CA GLN A 71 -12.83 0.58 10.24
C GLN A 71 -11.55 0.11 9.58
N VAL A 72 -10.78 -0.68 10.31
CA VAL A 72 -9.58 -1.31 9.76
C VAL A 72 -10.01 -2.44 8.84
N TRP A 73 -9.63 -2.32 7.56
CA TRP A 73 -9.90 -3.31 6.52
C TRP A 73 -8.72 -4.24 6.27
N TYR A 74 -7.52 -3.70 6.37
CA TYR A 74 -6.28 -4.44 6.13
C TYR A 74 -5.21 -3.97 7.10
N MET A 75 -4.35 -4.90 7.51
CA MET A 75 -3.27 -4.62 8.43
C MET A 75 -2.06 -5.47 8.05
N GLU A 76 -0.89 -4.85 8.07
CA GLU A 76 0.40 -5.48 7.88
C GLU A 76 1.30 -5.18 9.07
N PHE A 77 1.84 -6.24 9.66
CA PHE A 77 2.78 -6.11 10.76
C PHE A 77 4.20 -6.07 10.24
N PRO A 78 5.08 -5.30 10.90
CA PRO A 78 6.47 -5.26 10.53
C PRO A 78 7.12 -6.63 10.69
N SER A 79 7.86 -7.06 9.67
CA SER A 79 8.66 -8.29 9.71
C SER A 79 9.93 -8.14 10.54
N GLU A 80 10.40 -6.89 10.71
CA GLU A 80 11.64 -6.55 11.38
C GLU A 80 11.41 -5.51 12.48
N PRO A 81 12.19 -5.55 13.58
CA PRO A 81 12.16 -4.50 14.60
C PRO A 81 12.51 -3.13 14.01
N GLY A 82 11.84 -2.09 14.47
CA GLY A 82 12.08 -0.73 14.00
C GLY A 82 11.32 -0.34 12.73
N HIS A 83 10.43 -1.22 12.23
CA HIS A 83 9.52 -0.87 11.15
C HIS A 83 8.10 -0.58 11.67
N ALA A 84 7.40 0.29 10.95
CA ALA A 84 6.03 0.66 11.26
C ALA A 84 5.04 -0.43 10.85
N ALA A 85 3.94 -0.56 11.61
CA ALA A 85 2.78 -1.33 11.19
C ALA A 85 1.94 -0.49 10.22
N LEU A 86 1.42 -1.10 9.16
CA LEU A 86 0.54 -0.46 8.21
C LEU A 86 -0.90 -0.88 8.48
N MET A 87 -1.82 0.11 8.53
CA MET A 87 -3.25 -0.12 8.66
C MET A 87 -4.02 0.66 7.62
N ALA A 88 -4.75 -0.04 6.76
CA ALA A 88 -5.65 0.57 5.80
C ALA A 88 -7.07 0.65 6.41
N LEU A 89 -7.63 1.84 6.41
CA LEU A 89 -8.96 2.14 6.92
C LEU A 89 -9.89 2.49 5.79
N VAL A 90 -11.12 1.99 5.90
CA VAL A 90 -12.23 2.29 5.00
C VAL A 90 -13.41 2.86 5.81
N PRO A 91 -14.27 3.70 5.19
CA PRO A 91 -15.46 4.22 5.86
C PRO A 91 -16.37 3.09 6.35
N ARG A 92 -16.91 3.25 7.56
CA ARG A 92 -18.03 2.41 8.06
C ARG A 92 -19.32 2.84 7.43
N ASP A 93 -20.31 1.96 7.45
CA ASP A 93 -21.67 2.32 7.10
C ASP A 93 -22.30 3.19 8.22
N ASP A 94 -22.93 4.29 7.82
CA ASP A 94 -23.71 5.14 8.71
C ASP A 94 -24.99 4.38 9.12
N PRO A 95 -25.21 4.12 10.42
CA PRO A 95 -26.39 3.41 10.90
C PRO A 95 -27.73 4.08 10.53
N ALA A 96 -27.71 5.39 10.29
CA ALA A 96 -28.91 6.16 9.96
C ALA A 96 -29.32 6.03 8.49
N THR A 97 -28.34 5.87 7.60
CA THR A 97 -28.58 5.88 6.13
C THR A 97 -28.29 4.52 5.49
N GLY A 98 -27.54 3.64 6.15
CA GLY A 98 -27.07 2.37 5.59
C GLY A 98 -26.08 2.54 4.44
N LYS A 99 -25.46 3.72 4.30
CA LYS A 99 -24.43 4.02 3.29
C LYS A 99 -23.11 4.34 3.98
N PRO A 100 -21.98 4.08 3.33
CA PRO A 100 -20.69 4.48 3.87
C PRO A 100 -20.64 5.99 4.17
N TYR A 101 -19.97 6.35 5.26
CA TYR A 101 -19.66 7.76 5.52
C TYR A 101 -18.86 8.34 4.35
N ASP A 102 -19.09 9.65 4.08
CA ASP A 102 -18.38 10.36 3.00
C ASP A 102 -16.96 10.75 3.47
N GLU A 103 -16.16 9.71 3.67
CA GLU A 103 -14.75 9.83 4.04
C GLU A 103 -13.89 9.05 3.05
N ARG A 104 -12.66 9.55 2.81
CA ARG A 104 -11.73 8.88 1.90
C ARG A 104 -10.99 7.77 2.64
N PRO A 105 -10.82 6.60 2.02
CA PRO A 105 -9.95 5.56 2.57
C PRO A 105 -8.53 6.09 2.83
N VAL A 106 -7.97 5.73 3.97
CA VAL A 106 -6.64 6.18 4.41
C VAL A 106 -5.77 4.99 4.81
N VAL A 107 -4.45 5.20 4.73
CA VAL A 107 -3.44 4.28 5.24
C VAL A 107 -2.70 4.98 6.37
N HIS A 108 -2.74 4.39 7.56
CA HIS A 108 -1.95 4.81 8.71
C HIS A 108 -0.71 3.94 8.83
N TYR A 109 0.41 4.59 9.02
CA TYR A 109 1.66 3.97 9.45
C TYR A 109 1.81 4.22 10.94
N LEU A 110 1.92 3.16 11.72
CA LEU A 110 1.90 3.21 13.18
C LEU A 110 3.18 2.62 13.74
N ASP A 111 3.66 3.22 14.78
CA ASP A 111 4.67 2.59 15.61
C ASP A 111 4.05 1.39 16.33
N ALA A 112 4.52 0.19 16.02
CA ALA A 112 3.96 -1.05 16.55
C ALA A 112 4.19 -1.23 18.05
N VAL A 113 5.12 -0.50 18.66
CA VAL A 113 5.43 -0.54 20.09
C VAL A 113 4.55 0.43 20.87
N THR A 114 4.41 1.67 20.40
CA THR A 114 3.65 2.71 21.10
C THR A 114 2.19 2.81 20.65
N GLY A 115 1.90 2.41 19.40
CA GLY A 115 0.61 2.60 18.75
C GLY A 115 0.38 4.02 18.24
N GLU A 116 1.41 4.88 18.26
CA GLU A 116 1.32 6.25 17.77
C GLU A 116 1.45 6.31 16.25
N PRO A 117 0.74 7.22 15.58
CA PRO A 117 0.84 7.38 14.14
C PRO A 117 2.19 8.00 13.74
N VAL A 118 2.94 7.32 12.90
CA VAL A 118 4.17 7.79 12.26
C VAL A 118 3.83 8.64 11.03
N GLY A 119 2.80 8.25 10.30
CA GLY A 119 2.32 8.98 9.13
C GLY A 119 0.97 8.49 8.64
N THR A 120 0.37 9.29 7.76
CA THR A 120 -0.94 8.99 7.16
C THR A 120 -0.93 9.37 5.70
N ARG A 121 -1.51 8.53 4.85
CA ARG A 121 -1.71 8.79 3.42
C ARG A 121 -3.13 8.43 3.01
N TYR A 122 -3.69 9.16 2.05
CA TYR A 122 -4.92 8.75 1.41
C TYR A 122 -4.67 7.60 0.43
N TRP A 123 -5.62 6.68 0.36
CA TRP A 123 -5.55 5.56 -0.57
C TRP A 123 -5.39 6.05 -2.01
N GLY A 124 -4.39 5.53 -2.71
CA GLY A 124 -4.07 5.91 -4.08
C GLY A 124 -3.10 7.10 -4.23
N GLU A 125 -2.67 7.72 -3.13
CA GLU A 125 -1.56 8.67 -3.17
C GLU A 125 -0.24 7.90 -3.10
N CYS A 126 0.44 7.83 -4.25
CA CYS A 126 1.76 7.19 -4.36
C CYS A 126 2.87 8.23 -4.15
N CYS A 127 3.96 7.80 -3.52
CA CYS A 127 5.33 8.34 -3.58
C CYS A 127 5.57 9.82 -3.22
N PHE A 128 4.59 10.69 -3.25
CA PHE A 128 4.73 12.13 -2.96
C PHE A 128 3.63 12.63 -2.04
N SER A 129 3.53 12.05 -0.83
CA SER A 129 2.63 12.60 0.17
C SER A 129 3.23 13.89 0.75
N ARG A 130 2.52 15.00 0.58
CA ARG A 130 2.90 16.27 1.15
C ARG A 130 2.57 16.24 2.64
N LYS A 131 3.58 16.41 3.51
CA LYS A 131 3.34 16.70 4.93
C LYS A 131 2.54 17.99 5.03
N ASN A 132 1.39 17.94 5.67
CA ASN A 132 0.71 19.12 6.18
C ASN A 132 1.18 19.39 7.60
#